data_956d293548131f9f3cfdda28511e0e26
#
_entry.id   956d293548131f9f3cfdda28511e0e26
#
_cell.length_a   1.000
_cell.length_b   1.000
_cell.length_c   1.000
_cell.angle_alpha   90.00
_cell.angle_beta   90.00
_cell.angle_gamma   90.00
#
_symmetry.space_group_name_H-M   'P 1'
#
loop_
_entity.id
_entity.type
_entity.pdbx_description
1 polymer ?
#
loop_
_entity_poly.entity_id
_entity_poly.type
_entity_poly.pdbx_seq_one_letter_code
_entity_poly.pdbx_strand_id
1 'polypeptide(L)'
;VSRGRDVVVFGDTPGLSRPAKDIPELVNAYQTSRVFLNTSLVSPVPTALLEAMSCGCAVVSTATCMIPEIIINGVNGFCSNDPEELKQYCKILLDNPKMAEKLGRAARKTIETQFSMTKFVDQWNGLFDYVSQNIFYKG
;
A
#
# COMPACT_ATOMS: atom_id res chain seq x y z
N VAL A 1 7.53 4.47 18.11
CA VAL A 1 6.64 5.29 17.26
C VAL A 1 5.31 5.56 17.94
N SER A 2 4.78 4.61 18.70
CA SER A 2 3.43 4.69 19.30
C SER A 2 3.31 5.50 20.60
N ARG A 3 4.40 5.87 21.26
CA ARG A 3 4.33 6.62 22.54
C ARG A 3 3.64 7.97 22.35
N GLY A 4 2.43 8.13 22.96
CA GLY A 4 1.64 9.37 22.91
C GLY A 4 0.92 9.62 21.59
N ARG A 5 0.72 8.59 20.74
CA ARG A 5 -0.02 8.67 19.48
C ARG A 5 -1.05 7.56 19.40
N ASP A 6 -2.19 7.85 18.80
CA ASP A 6 -3.23 6.86 18.56
C ASP A 6 -2.78 5.90 17.46
N VAL A 7 -2.76 4.60 17.78
CA VAL A 7 -2.39 3.54 16.85
C VAL A 7 -3.53 2.53 16.79
N VAL A 8 -4.01 2.27 15.59
CA VAL A 8 -4.98 1.21 15.29
C VAL A 8 -4.26 0.06 14.62
N VAL A 9 -4.43 -1.15 15.14
CA VAL A 9 -3.82 -2.38 14.58
C VAL A 9 -4.94 -3.34 14.23
N PHE A 10 -5.13 -3.59 12.93
CA PHE A 10 -6.01 -4.66 12.46
C PHE A 10 -5.21 -5.91 12.14
N GLY A 11 -5.76 -7.06 12.48
CA GLY A 11 -5.15 -8.37 12.27
C GLY A 11 -5.76 -9.42 13.19
N ASP A 12 -5.09 -10.55 13.29
CA ASP A 12 -5.53 -11.70 14.07
C ASP A 12 -4.54 -12.10 15.20
N THR A 13 -3.59 -11.23 15.52
CA THR A 13 -2.60 -11.49 16.58
C THR A 13 -3.21 -11.24 17.96
N PRO A 14 -3.39 -12.30 18.80
CA PRO A 14 -3.98 -12.17 20.12
C PRO A 14 -3.24 -11.14 21.00
N GLY A 15 -4.02 -10.25 21.64
CA GLY A 15 -3.48 -9.23 22.55
C GLY A 15 -2.83 -8.03 21.89
N LEU A 16 -2.62 -8.06 20.56
CA LEU A 16 -2.01 -6.96 19.79
C LEU A 16 -2.98 -6.33 18.79
N SER A 17 -3.80 -7.14 18.14
CA SER A 17 -4.68 -6.69 17.07
C SER A 17 -6.08 -7.34 17.20
N ARG A 18 -7.03 -6.81 16.45
CA ARG A 18 -8.34 -7.40 16.21
C ARG A 18 -8.69 -7.32 14.73
N PRO A 19 -9.55 -8.20 14.20
CA PRO A 19 -10.08 -8.02 12.86
C PRO A 19 -10.91 -6.73 12.78
N ALA A 20 -10.95 -6.11 11.60
CA ALA A 20 -11.93 -5.08 11.31
C ALA A 20 -13.34 -5.72 11.35
N LYS A 21 -14.31 -4.99 11.87
CA LYS A 21 -15.69 -5.46 11.97
C LYS A 21 -16.31 -5.66 10.58
N ASP A 22 -16.02 -4.73 9.68
CA ASP A 22 -16.51 -4.71 8.31
C ASP A 22 -15.60 -3.86 7.42
N ILE A 23 -15.88 -3.85 6.12
CA ILE A 23 -15.14 -3.04 5.15
C ILE A 23 -15.26 -1.54 5.42
N PRO A 24 -16.44 -0.97 5.76
CA PRO A 24 -16.56 0.43 6.13
C PRO A 24 -15.65 0.85 7.29
N GLU A 25 -15.52 0.04 8.33
CA GLU A 25 -14.59 0.33 9.43
C GLU A 25 -13.14 0.38 8.95
N LEU A 26 -12.73 -0.57 8.12
CA LEU A 26 -11.38 -0.63 7.58
C LEU A 26 -11.07 0.59 6.69
N VAL A 27 -11.99 0.93 5.79
CA VAL A 27 -11.88 2.11 4.91
C VAL A 27 -11.80 3.39 5.74
N ASN A 28 -12.67 3.53 6.76
CA ASN A 28 -12.64 4.68 7.65
C ASN A 28 -11.29 4.79 8.39
N ALA A 29 -10.74 3.68 8.84
CA ALA A 29 -9.43 3.68 9.49
C ALA A 29 -8.33 4.16 8.55
N TYR A 30 -8.30 3.72 7.29
CA TYR A 30 -7.35 4.23 6.30
C TYR A 30 -7.54 5.72 6.01
N GLN A 31 -8.79 6.18 5.85
CA GLN A 31 -9.10 7.57 5.49
C GLN A 31 -8.84 8.56 6.63
N THR A 32 -8.98 8.12 7.88
CA THR A 32 -8.76 8.96 9.06
C THR A 32 -7.34 8.87 9.61
N SER A 33 -6.58 7.85 9.23
CA SER A 33 -5.19 7.70 9.63
C SER A 33 -4.27 8.59 8.81
N ARG A 34 -3.32 9.24 9.48
CA ARG A 34 -2.32 10.06 8.80
C ARG A 34 -1.27 9.24 8.08
N VAL A 35 -0.91 8.09 8.63
CA VAL A 35 0.14 7.22 8.10
C VAL A 35 -0.30 5.76 8.25
N PHE A 36 -0.18 5.00 7.20
CA PHE A 36 -0.24 3.54 7.22
C PHE A 36 1.18 2.99 7.21
N LEU A 37 1.52 2.16 8.18
CA LEU A 37 2.80 1.48 8.29
C LEU A 37 2.64 0.00 7.94
N ASN A 38 3.33 -0.45 6.89
CA ASN A 38 3.48 -1.85 6.52
C ASN A 38 4.87 -2.36 6.89
N THR A 39 4.94 -3.44 7.64
CA THR A 39 6.20 -4.09 8.06
C THR A 39 6.34 -5.52 7.51
N SER A 40 5.61 -5.87 6.47
CA SER A 40 5.69 -7.19 5.84
C SER A 40 7.07 -7.46 5.26
N LEU A 41 7.63 -8.64 5.53
CA LEU A 41 8.95 -9.05 5.04
C LEU A 41 8.87 -10.01 3.85
N VAL A 42 7.77 -10.70 3.65
CA VAL A 42 7.62 -11.81 2.68
C VAL A 42 6.44 -11.67 1.72
N SER A 43 5.61 -10.64 1.84
CA SER A 43 4.50 -10.44 0.92
C SER A 43 4.98 -9.80 -0.39
N PRO A 44 4.73 -10.40 -1.57
CA PRO A 44 5.12 -9.80 -2.86
C PRO A 44 4.55 -8.39 -3.04
N VAL A 45 3.25 -8.22 -2.83
CA VAL A 45 2.56 -6.94 -2.75
C VAL A 45 1.47 -7.07 -1.68
N PRO A 46 1.65 -6.46 -0.51
CA PRO A 46 0.64 -6.51 0.56
C PRO A 46 -0.66 -5.82 0.12
N THR A 47 -1.78 -6.55 0.13
CA THR A 47 -3.10 -6.00 -0.24
C THR A 47 -3.45 -4.79 0.62
N ALA A 48 -3.19 -4.85 1.92
CA ALA A 48 -3.41 -3.75 2.85
C ALA A 48 -2.64 -2.46 2.48
N LEU A 49 -1.46 -2.58 1.86
CA LEU A 49 -0.71 -1.45 1.35
C LEU A 49 -1.46 -0.77 0.18
N LEU A 50 -1.94 -1.57 -0.78
CA LEU A 50 -2.69 -1.05 -1.93
C LEU A 50 -4.04 -0.45 -1.49
N GLU A 51 -4.70 -1.04 -0.49
CA GLU A 51 -5.93 -0.52 0.11
C GLU A 51 -5.70 0.85 0.77
N ALA A 52 -4.66 0.97 1.59
CA ALA A 52 -4.28 2.24 2.22
C ALA A 52 -3.96 3.32 1.18
N MET A 53 -3.19 2.98 0.15
CA MET A 53 -2.90 3.87 -0.98
C MET A 53 -4.18 4.28 -1.73
N SER A 54 -5.10 3.34 -1.98
CA SER A 54 -6.41 3.61 -2.62
C SER A 54 -7.25 4.60 -1.81
N CYS A 55 -7.18 4.51 -0.49
CA CYS A 55 -7.88 5.43 0.41
C CYS A 55 -7.20 6.80 0.55
N GLY A 56 -6.04 7.01 -0.09
CA GLY A 56 -5.29 8.25 -0.03
C GLY A 56 -4.51 8.43 1.28
N CYS A 57 -4.27 7.35 2.03
CA CYS A 57 -3.42 7.37 3.21
C CYS A 57 -1.94 7.49 2.81
N ALA A 58 -1.16 8.28 3.53
CA ALA A 58 0.28 8.28 3.33
C ALA A 58 0.88 6.95 3.83
N VAL A 59 1.75 6.35 3.03
CA VAL A 59 2.27 5.01 3.32
C VAL A 59 3.76 5.03 3.63
N VAL A 60 4.14 4.24 4.63
CA VAL A 60 5.52 3.89 4.96
C VAL A 60 5.62 2.37 4.97
N SER A 61 6.58 1.80 4.27
CA SER A 61 6.67 0.34 4.10
C SER A 61 8.11 -0.17 4.16
N THR A 62 8.27 -1.44 4.50
CA THR A 62 9.50 -2.19 4.16
C THR A 62 9.70 -2.17 2.64
N ALA A 63 10.97 -2.16 2.21
CA ALA A 63 11.35 -2.16 0.80
C ALA A 63 11.63 -3.61 0.33
N THR A 64 10.64 -4.50 0.50
CA THR A 64 10.76 -5.92 0.16
C THR A 64 9.96 -6.27 -1.09
N CYS A 65 10.39 -7.31 -1.79
CA CYS A 65 9.74 -7.84 -3.00
C CYS A 65 9.47 -6.73 -4.04
N MET A 66 8.23 -6.55 -4.46
CA MET A 66 7.85 -5.56 -5.49
C MET A 66 7.52 -4.17 -4.92
N ILE A 67 7.60 -3.96 -3.63
CA ILE A 67 7.27 -2.66 -3.02
C ILE A 67 8.10 -1.50 -3.59
N PRO A 68 9.43 -1.64 -3.83
CA PRO A 68 10.23 -0.58 -4.45
C PRO A 68 9.85 -0.23 -5.89
N GLU A 69 9.09 -1.08 -6.57
CA GLU A 69 8.56 -0.78 -7.91
C GLU A 69 7.26 0.04 -7.84
N ILE A 70 6.60 0.04 -6.71
CA ILE A 70 5.31 0.72 -6.46
C ILE A 70 5.52 2.04 -5.74
N ILE A 71 6.39 2.04 -4.70
CA ILE A 71 6.66 3.21 -3.87
C ILE A 71 7.93 3.92 -4.33
N ILE A 72 7.76 5.19 -4.71
CA ILE A 72 8.86 6.11 -5.01
C ILE A 72 9.01 7.04 -3.82
N ASN A 73 10.13 6.93 -3.09
CA ASN A 73 10.40 7.70 -1.88
C ASN A 73 10.24 9.21 -2.08
N GLY A 74 9.41 9.82 -1.23
CA GLY A 74 9.11 11.26 -1.26
C GLY A 74 8.12 11.69 -2.35
N VAL A 75 7.64 10.76 -3.19
CA VAL A 75 6.66 11.03 -4.26
C VAL A 75 5.28 10.51 -3.90
N ASN A 76 5.14 9.20 -3.65
CA ASN A 76 3.87 8.54 -3.35
C ASN A 76 3.90 7.70 -2.05
N GLY A 77 4.97 7.82 -1.27
CA GLY A 77 5.18 7.13 -0.01
C GLY A 77 6.65 7.11 0.37
N PHE A 78 6.97 6.28 1.35
CA PHE A 78 8.33 5.95 1.72
C PHE A 78 8.50 4.46 1.92
N CYS A 79 9.63 3.89 1.49
CA CYS A 79 10.01 2.52 1.81
C CYS A 79 11.50 2.41 2.14
N SER A 80 11.82 1.53 3.07
CA SER A 80 13.19 1.18 3.46
C SER A 80 13.21 -0.16 4.19
N ASN A 81 14.35 -0.84 4.20
CA ASN A 81 14.58 -2.01 5.05
C ASN A 81 15.34 -1.66 6.34
N ASP A 82 15.69 -0.40 6.54
CA ASP A 82 16.27 0.09 7.79
C ASP A 82 15.14 0.54 8.75
N PRO A 83 15.00 -0.08 9.94
CA PRO A 83 13.99 0.30 10.92
C PRO A 83 14.07 1.75 11.41
N GLU A 84 15.27 2.34 11.47
CA GLU A 84 15.44 3.73 11.88
C GLU A 84 14.97 4.70 10.78
N GLU A 85 15.21 4.37 9.51
CA GLU A 85 14.63 5.15 8.39
C GLU A 85 13.09 5.06 8.39
N LEU A 86 12.52 3.88 8.56
CA LEU A 86 11.06 3.71 8.65
C LEU A 86 10.47 4.55 9.78
N LYS A 87 11.13 4.57 10.94
CA LYS A 87 10.74 5.39 12.09
C LYS A 87 10.83 6.88 11.78
N GLN A 88 11.88 7.33 11.09
CA GLN A 88 12.04 8.72 10.66
C GLN A 88 10.97 9.13 9.64
N TYR A 89 10.67 8.30 8.65
CA TYR A 89 9.61 8.55 7.67
C TYR A 89 8.24 8.66 8.33
N CYS A 90 7.92 7.77 9.25
CA CYS A 90 6.69 7.88 10.05
C CYS A 90 6.65 9.22 10.81
N LYS A 91 7.74 9.58 11.48
CA LYS A 91 7.82 10.85 12.22
C LYS A 91 7.63 12.07 11.32
N ILE A 92 8.31 12.11 10.18
CA ILE A 92 8.20 13.20 9.19
C ILE A 92 6.74 13.41 8.77
N LEU A 93 6.05 12.31 8.42
CA LEU A 93 4.66 12.38 7.96
C LEU A 93 3.68 12.73 9.09
N LEU A 94 3.93 12.24 10.30
CA LEU A 94 3.11 12.54 11.47
C LEU A 94 3.25 14.01 11.90
N ASP A 95 4.43 14.59 11.76
CA ASP A 95 4.72 15.97 12.13
C ASP A 95 4.38 16.96 11.00
N ASN A 96 4.19 16.48 9.75
CA ASN A 96 3.84 17.30 8.60
C ASN A 96 2.57 16.81 7.89
N PRO A 97 1.37 17.23 8.34
CA PRO A 97 0.10 16.81 7.75
C PRO A 97 -0.04 17.14 6.25
N LYS A 98 0.50 18.29 5.83
CA LYS A 98 0.43 18.70 4.42
C LYS A 98 1.26 17.78 3.52
N MET A 99 2.41 17.32 3.99
CA MET A 99 3.23 16.35 3.28
C MET A 99 2.53 14.99 3.22
N ALA A 100 1.97 14.52 4.33
CA ALA A 100 1.21 13.28 4.37
C ALA A 100 0.04 13.31 3.38
N GLU A 101 -0.74 14.38 3.36
CA GLU A 101 -1.84 14.54 2.40
C GLU A 101 -1.35 14.56 0.94
N LYS A 102 -0.25 15.25 0.65
CA LYS A 102 0.35 15.27 -0.70
C LYS A 102 0.76 13.87 -1.16
N LEU A 103 1.49 13.13 -0.31
CA LEU A 103 1.93 11.78 -0.63
C LEU A 103 0.76 10.80 -0.74
N GLY A 104 -0.24 10.92 0.14
CA GLY A 104 -1.46 10.11 0.08
C GLY A 104 -2.25 10.31 -1.21
N ARG A 105 -2.41 11.55 -1.69
CA ARG A 105 -3.02 11.81 -3.00
C ARG A 105 -2.22 11.21 -4.15
N ALA A 106 -0.89 11.30 -4.11
CA ALA A 106 -0.03 10.70 -5.11
C ALA A 106 -0.06 9.15 -5.05
N ALA A 107 -0.14 8.57 -3.85
CA ALA A 107 -0.34 7.14 -3.64
C ALA A 107 -1.64 6.66 -4.30
N ARG A 108 -2.76 7.34 -4.03
CA ARG A 108 -4.04 7.04 -4.67
C ARG A 108 -3.96 7.11 -6.19
N LYS A 109 -3.32 8.15 -6.74
CA LYS A 109 -3.12 8.28 -8.20
C LYS A 109 -2.34 7.09 -8.78
N THR A 110 -1.34 6.59 -8.07
CA THR A 110 -0.60 5.39 -8.46
C THR A 110 -1.52 4.18 -8.58
N ILE A 111 -2.40 3.96 -7.59
CA ILE A 111 -3.37 2.85 -7.65
C ILE A 111 -4.35 3.02 -8.80
N GLU A 112 -4.93 4.19 -8.98
CA GLU A 112 -5.87 4.48 -10.07
C GLU A 112 -5.28 4.23 -11.45
N THR A 113 -3.97 4.49 -11.63
CA THR A 113 -3.30 4.35 -12.92
C THR A 113 -2.66 3.00 -13.15
N GLN A 114 -2.19 2.32 -12.12
CA GLN A 114 -1.42 1.07 -12.27
C GLN A 114 -2.20 -0.18 -11.88
N PHE A 115 -3.17 -0.06 -10.99
CA PHE A 115 -3.90 -1.20 -10.40
C PHE A 115 -5.42 -1.10 -10.61
N SER A 116 -5.88 -0.35 -11.62
CA SER A 116 -7.31 -0.27 -11.93
C SER A 116 -7.82 -1.60 -12.49
N MET A 117 -9.10 -1.91 -12.25
CA MET A 117 -9.76 -3.10 -12.79
C MET A 117 -9.73 -3.12 -14.31
N THR A 118 -9.91 -1.98 -14.96
CA THR A 118 -9.82 -1.87 -16.43
C THR A 118 -8.45 -2.34 -16.91
N LYS A 119 -7.37 -1.80 -16.34
CA LYS A 119 -6.02 -2.20 -16.73
C LYS A 119 -5.75 -3.68 -16.46
N PHE A 120 -6.24 -4.21 -15.35
CA PHE A 120 -6.13 -5.64 -15.04
C PHE A 120 -6.80 -6.50 -16.12
N VAL A 121 -8.04 -6.18 -16.49
CA VAL A 121 -8.79 -6.90 -17.52
C VAL A 121 -8.09 -6.82 -18.87
N ASP A 122 -7.64 -5.61 -19.27
CA ASP A 122 -6.96 -5.41 -20.55
C ASP A 122 -5.64 -6.20 -20.65
N GLN A 123 -4.87 -6.23 -19.57
CA GLN A 123 -3.61 -6.99 -19.51
C GLN A 123 -3.84 -8.49 -19.60
N TRP A 124 -4.86 -9.03 -18.91
CA TRP A 124 -5.20 -10.45 -18.99
C TRP A 124 -5.75 -10.84 -20.36
N ASN A 125 -6.62 -10.03 -20.94
CA ASN A 125 -7.12 -10.27 -22.30
C ASN A 125 -5.97 -10.29 -23.31
N GLY A 126 -5.06 -9.31 -23.23
CA GLY A 126 -3.88 -9.28 -24.09
C GLY A 126 -2.98 -10.52 -23.94
N LEU A 127 -2.81 -11.02 -22.71
CA LEU A 127 -2.08 -12.26 -22.47
C LEU A 127 -2.78 -13.47 -23.08
N PHE A 128 -4.10 -13.60 -22.90
CA PHE A 128 -4.87 -14.71 -23.46
C PHE A 128 -4.83 -14.68 -24.99
N ASP A 129 -4.97 -13.52 -25.60
CA ASP A 129 -4.85 -13.38 -27.05
C ASP A 129 -3.46 -13.79 -27.55
N TYR A 130 -2.41 -13.33 -26.86
CA TYR A 130 -1.04 -13.72 -27.21
C TYR A 130 -0.82 -15.23 -27.12
N VAL A 131 -1.28 -15.87 -26.03
CA VAL A 131 -1.14 -17.32 -25.83
C VAL A 131 -1.91 -18.09 -26.89
N SER A 132 -3.15 -17.71 -27.19
CA SER A 132 -3.99 -18.38 -28.18
C SER A 132 -3.38 -18.33 -29.59
N GLN A 133 -2.80 -17.20 -29.97
CA GLN A 133 -2.20 -16.98 -31.29
C GLN A 133 -0.82 -17.65 -31.46
N ASN A 134 -0.04 -17.77 -30.38
CA ASN A 134 1.36 -18.17 -30.47
C ASN A 134 1.66 -19.56 -29.95
N ILE A 135 0.83 -20.12 -29.07
CA ILE A 135 1.10 -21.39 -28.39
C ILE A 135 0.24 -22.52 -28.91
N PHE A 136 -1.04 -22.29 -29.22
CA PHE A 136 -1.95 -23.34 -29.67
C PHE A 136 -1.95 -23.65 -31.18
N TYR A 137 -1.26 -22.86 -32.01
CA TYR A 137 -1.19 -23.07 -33.45
C TYR A 137 0.17 -23.59 -33.98
N LYS A 138 1.02 -24.13 -33.11
CA LYS A 138 2.21 -24.90 -33.50
C LYS A 138 1.92 -26.40 -33.36
N GLY A 139 0.89 -26.86 -34.03
CA GLY A 139 0.62 -28.26 -34.28
C GLY A 139 0.94 -28.62 -35.71
#